data_077171a63a1654f4ea4e73726d1bcc01
#
_entry.id   077171a63a1654f4ea4e73726d1bcc01
#
_cell.length_a   1.000
_cell.length_b   1.000
_cell.length_c   1.000
_cell.angle_alpha   90.00
_cell.angle_beta   90.00
_cell.angle_gamma   90.00
#
_symmetry.space_group_name_H-M   'P 1'
#
loop_
_entity.id
_entity.type
_entity.pdbx_description
1 polymer ?
#
loop_
_entity_poly.entity_id
_entity_poly.type
_entity_poly.pdbx_seq_one_letter_code
_entity_poly.pdbx_strand_id
1 'polypeptide(L)'
;MGRKSTKENKNIYQTSREQMGLTREAAAEQLGFISEDRIGKIEYDKCVPHPDEVMAMAECYKNPALCNYYCSHECPIGMEYVPEVKEKSLSQITLEMLATLNKLTKAKERLIEITVDEELTVDEIPDFLEIKEELERMSMAIASLNLWINTTIAEGKITKEMLEG
;
A
#
# COMPACT_ATOMS: atom_id res chain seq x y z
N MET A 1 -4.73 -1.63 32.93
CA MET A 1 -4.95 -0.49 32.00
C MET A 1 -3.59 0.09 31.62
N GLY A 2 -3.11 -0.21 30.43
CA GLY A 2 -1.84 0.33 29.93
C GLY A 2 -1.94 1.85 29.73
N ARG A 3 -0.91 2.57 30.17
CA ARG A 3 -0.81 4.03 30.00
C ARG A 3 -0.70 4.37 28.52
N LYS A 4 -1.65 5.14 27.95
CA LYS A 4 -1.54 5.65 26.58
C LYS A 4 -0.28 6.52 26.47
N SER A 5 0.52 6.31 25.40
CA SER A 5 1.70 7.14 25.12
C SER A 5 1.28 8.58 24.89
N THR A 6 2.02 9.51 25.52
CA THR A 6 1.84 10.98 25.39
C THR A 6 2.69 11.56 24.26
N LYS A 7 3.32 10.74 23.41
CA LYS A 7 4.15 11.19 22.27
C LYS A 7 3.27 11.92 21.26
N GLU A 8 3.59 13.18 20.92
CA GLU A 8 2.84 14.01 19.96
C GLU A 8 2.95 13.48 18.52
N ASN A 9 4.10 12.90 18.14
CA ASN A 9 4.34 12.31 16.80
C ASN A 9 4.50 10.80 16.94
N LYS A 10 3.38 10.07 16.81
CA LYS A 10 3.37 8.61 16.74
C LYS A 10 3.60 8.16 15.32
N ASN A 11 4.47 7.15 15.13
CA ASN A 11 4.62 6.55 13.82
C ASN A 11 3.43 5.63 13.47
N ILE A 12 3.39 5.15 12.24
CA ILE A 12 2.27 4.35 11.73
C ILE A 12 2.09 3.03 12.49
N TYR A 13 3.17 2.39 12.93
CA TYR A 13 3.12 1.12 13.68
C TYR A 13 2.48 1.32 15.05
N GLN A 14 2.89 2.37 15.78
CA GLN A 14 2.28 2.72 17.06
C GLN A 14 0.81 3.08 16.91
N THR A 15 0.48 3.88 15.90
CA THR A 15 -0.90 4.32 15.64
C THR A 15 -1.79 3.12 15.35
N SER A 16 -1.35 2.20 14.48
CA SER A 16 -2.09 0.99 14.12
C SER A 16 -2.34 0.08 15.32
N ARG A 17 -1.30 -0.15 16.16
CA ARG A 17 -1.46 -0.95 17.38
C ARG A 17 -2.47 -0.32 18.35
N GLU A 18 -2.37 1.00 18.56
CA GLU A 18 -3.27 1.72 19.48
C GLU A 18 -4.71 1.79 18.99
N GLN A 19 -4.94 1.82 17.68
CA GLN A 19 -6.28 1.72 17.08
C GLN A 19 -6.95 0.39 17.43
N MET A 20 -6.18 -0.69 17.54
CA MET A 20 -6.66 -1.99 18.01
C MET A 20 -6.83 -2.07 19.53
N GLY A 21 -6.49 -1.01 20.26
CA GLY A 21 -6.54 -0.97 21.73
C GLY A 21 -5.49 -1.84 22.42
N LEU A 22 -4.46 -2.30 21.70
CA LEU A 22 -3.41 -3.18 22.22
C LEU A 22 -2.33 -2.38 22.96
N THR A 23 -1.89 -2.90 24.12
CA THR A 23 -0.61 -2.50 24.73
C THR A 23 0.54 -3.13 23.95
N ARG A 24 1.80 -2.68 24.15
CA ARG A 24 2.97 -3.33 23.55
C ARG A 24 3.13 -4.78 24.02
N GLU A 25 2.89 -5.01 25.33
CA GLU A 25 2.91 -6.33 25.94
C GLU A 25 1.88 -7.26 25.27
N ALA A 26 0.61 -6.83 25.15
CA ALA A 26 -0.43 -7.61 24.49
C ALA A 26 -0.15 -7.85 23.00
N ALA A 27 0.44 -6.88 22.31
CA ALA A 27 0.86 -7.04 20.92
C ALA A 27 2.01 -8.06 20.80
N ALA A 28 3.01 -8.01 21.68
CA ALA A 28 4.12 -8.96 21.71
C ALA A 28 3.62 -10.40 21.97
N GLU A 29 2.65 -10.57 22.87
CA GLU A 29 2.01 -11.87 23.12
C GLU A 29 1.32 -12.43 21.88
N GLN A 30 0.55 -11.59 21.15
CA GLN A 30 -0.15 -12.01 19.93
C GLN A 30 0.80 -12.30 18.77
N LEU A 31 1.85 -11.49 18.62
CA LEU A 31 2.86 -11.64 17.56
C LEU A 31 3.79 -12.84 17.80
N GLY A 32 4.02 -13.22 19.07
CA GLY A 32 4.73 -14.41 19.48
C GLY A 32 6.26 -14.37 19.30
N PHE A 33 6.77 -13.78 18.22
CA PHE A 33 8.21 -13.72 17.93
C PHE A 33 8.81 -12.31 18.01
N ILE A 34 8.00 -11.27 18.20
CA ILE A 34 8.45 -9.88 18.35
C ILE A 34 8.28 -9.44 19.80
N SER A 35 9.38 -9.17 20.48
CA SER A 35 9.34 -8.74 21.88
C SER A 35 8.78 -7.32 22.07
N GLU A 36 8.26 -7.03 23.27
CA GLU A 36 7.78 -5.69 23.63
C GLU A 36 8.86 -4.61 23.44
N ASP A 37 10.12 -4.90 23.79
CA ASP A 37 11.24 -3.98 23.59
C ASP A 37 11.50 -3.73 22.09
N ARG A 38 11.39 -4.75 21.25
CA ARG A 38 11.53 -4.64 19.79
C ARG A 38 10.41 -3.77 19.19
N ILE A 39 9.16 -4.00 19.60
CA ILE A 39 8.02 -3.15 19.21
C ILE A 39 8.28 -1.71 19.63
N GLY A 40 8.74 -1.50 20.88
CA GLY A 40 9.07 -0.17 21.37
C GLY A 40 10.16 0.53 20.56
N LYS A 41 11.20 -0.19 20.13
CA LYS A 41 12.27 0.36 19.26
C LYS A 41 11.76 0.79 17.89
N ILE A 42 10.88 -0.02 17.29
CA ILE A 42 10.22 0.31 16.01
C ILE A 42 9.33 1.55 16.17
N GLU A 43 8.49 1.60 17.19
CA GLU A 43 7.56 2.70 17.44
C GLU A 43 8.27 4.02 17.79
N TYR A 44 9.50 3.97 18.29
CA TYR A 44 10.33 5.15 18.58
C TYR A 44 11.32 5.48 17.44
N ASP A 45 11.17 4.86 16.27
CA ASP A 45 12.01 5.06 15.09
C ASP A 45 13.52 4.80 15.39
N LYS A 46 13.81 3.92 16.38
CA LYS A 46 15.18 3.53 16.74
C LYS A 46 15.73 2.43 15.85
N CYS A 47 14.89 1.73 15.15
CA CYS A 47 15.23 0.72 14.16
C CYS A 47 14.09 0.51 13.16
N VAL A 48 14.46 0.14 11.96
CA VAL A 48 13.51 -0.30 10.93
C VAL A 48 13.06 -1.73 11.25
N PRO A 49 11.78 -2.07 11.12
CA PRO A 49 11.32 -3.45 11.25
C PRO A 49 11.83 -4.32 10.11
N HIS A 50 11.88 -5.64 10.30
CA HIS A 50 12.08 -6.59 9.21
C HIS A 50 10.77 -6.84 8.45
N PRO A 51 10.81 -7.26 7.16
CA PRO A 51 9.61 -7.50 6.36
C PRO A 51 8.61 -8.48 6.99
N ASP A 52 9.09 -9.54 7.62
CA ASP A 52 8.29 -10.52 8.34
C ASP A 52 7.61 -9.94 9.59
N GLU A 53 8.30 -9.03 10.31
CA GLU A 53 7.72 -8.28 11.42
C GLU A 53 6.58 -7.37 10.93
N VAL A 54 6.77 -6.67 9.80
CA VAL A 54 5.75 -5.80 9.20
C VAL A 54 4.52 -6.59 8.78
N MET A 55 4.70 -7.74 8.13
CA MET A 55 3.61 -8.62 7.73
C MET A 55 2.79 -9.09 8.94
N ALA A 56 3.47 -9.55 9.99
CA ALA A 56 2.81 -9.97 11.22
C ALA A 56 2.08 -8.82 11.93
N MET A 57 2.70 -7.62 11.99
CA MET A 57 2.06 -6.42 12.53
C MET A 57 0.83 -6.00 11.70
N ALA A 58 0.91 -6.07 10.36
CA ALA A 58 -0.20 -5.73 9.48
C ALA A 58 -1.42 -6.63 9.73
N GLU A 59 -1.19 -7.92 9.94
CA GLU A 59 -2.24 -8.91 10.27
C GLU A 59 -2.78 -8.69 11.68
N CYS A 60 -1.90 -8.60 12.69
CA CYS A 60 -2.26 -8.44 14.10
C CYS A 60 -3.03 -7.13 14.33
N TYR A 61 -2.59 -6.03 13.70
CA TYR A 61 -3.21 -4.71 13.84
C TYR A 61 -4.33 -4.46 12.83
N LYS A 62 -4.65 -5.45 11.98
CA LYS A 62 -5.67 -5.35 10.92
C LYS A 62 -5.47 -4.15 10.01
N ASN A 63 -4.22 -3.81 9.75
CA ASN A 63 -3.85 -2.68 8.91
C ASN A 63 -2.92 -3.11 7.75
N PRO A 64 -3.47 -3.56 6.60
CA PRO A 64 -2.67 -3.96 5.43
C PRO A 64 -1.82 -2.83 4.85
N ALA A 65 -2.17 -1.55 5.12
CA ALA A 65 -1.41 -0.40 4.63
C ALA A 65 0.03 -0.36 5.20
N LEU A 66 0.31 -1.04 6.32
CA LEU A 66 1.66 -1.14 6.89
C LEU A 66 2.66 -1.77 5.92
N CYS A 67 2.23 -2.76 5.11
CA CYS A 67 3.10 -3.40 4.12
C CYS A 67 3.49 -2.43 3.01
N ASN A 68 2.52 -1.66 2.47
CA ASN A 68 2.83 -0.65 1.46
C ASN A 68 3.70 0.48 2.04
N TYR A 69 3.38 0.95 3.25
CA TYR A 69 4.18 1.97 3.93
C TYR A 69 5.64 1.53 4.08
N TYR A 70 5.88 0.31 4.58
CA TYR A 70 7.23 -0.23 4.71
C TYR A 70 7.96 -0.25 3.36
N CYS A 71 7.30 -0.78 2.31
CA CYS A 71 7.92 -0.86 0.99
C CYS A 71 8.25 0.53 0.44
N SER A 72 7.34 1.50 0.55
CA SER A 72 7.50 2.82 -0.06
C SER A 72 8.36 3.80 0.76
N HIS A 73 8.62 3.54 2.08
CA HIS A 73 9.32 4.49 2.96
C HIS A 73 10.55 3.92 3.66
N GLU A 74 10.65 2.61 3.85
CA GLU A 74 11.68 2.02 4.70
C GLU A 74 12.53 0.95 3.98
N CYS A 75 11.99 0.29 2.94
CA CYS A 75 12.73 -0.67 2.15
C CYS A 75 13.47 0.03 1.00
N PRO A 76 14.83 -0.03 0.92
CA PRO A 76 15.57 0.66 -0.14
C PRO A 76 15.15 0.27 -1.57
N ILE A 77 14.81 -1.01 -1.80
CA ILE A 77 14.30 -1.46 -3.10
C ILE A 77 12.87 -0.95 -3.31
N GLY A 78 12.03 -1.04 -2.28
CA GLY A 78 10.64 -0.60 -2.37
C GLY A 78 10.51 0.91 -2.60
N MET A 79 11.37 1.73 -1.98
CA MET A 79 11.39 3.18 -2.19
C MET A 79 11.64 3.56 -3.66
N GLU A 80 12.34 2.72 -4.43
CA GLU A 80 12.59 2.93 -5.85
C GLU A 80 11.43 2.44 -6.74
N TYR A 81 10.80 1.31 -6.36
CA TYR A 81 9.89 0.59 -7.27
C TYR A 81 8.44 0.52 -6.79
N VAL A 82 8.17 0.84 -5.53
CA VAL A 82 6.82 0.68 -4.95
C VAL A 82 6.26 2.05 -4.58
N PRO A 83 5.26 2.54 -5.31
CA PRO A 83 4.64 3.82 -4.98
C PRO A 83 3.82 3.74 -3.68
N GLU A 84 3.76 4.87 -2.97
CA GLU A 84 2.87 5.00 -1.81
C GLU A 84 1.42 4.95 -2.24
N VAL A 85 0.65 4.03 -1.66
CA VAL A 85 -0.79 3.90 -1.88
C VAL A 85 -1.55 4.48 -0.70
N LYS A 86 -2.41 5.47 -0.97
CA LYS A 86 -3.28 6.07 0.05
C LYS A 86 -4.62 5.36 0.10
N GLU A 87 -5.17 5.22 1.30
CA GLU A 87 -6.53 4.73 1.48
C GLU A 87 -7.53 5.66 0.79
N LYS A 88 -8.41 5.07 -0.03
CA LYS A 88 -9.46 5.75 -0.77
C LYS A 88 -10.76 4.98 -0.65
N SER A 89 -11.88 5.69 -0.80
CA SER A 89 -13.18 5.03 -0.94
C SER A 89 -13.29 4.28 -2.27
N LEU A 90 -14.08 3.21 -2.28
CA LEU A 90 -14.32 2.44 -3.51
C LEU A 90 -14.83 3.33 -4.66
N SER A 91 -15.68 4.32 -4.35
CA SER A 91 -16.20 5.27 -5.35
C SER A 91 -15.09 6.12 -5.98
N GLN A 92 -14.12 6.60 -5.17
CA GLN A 92 -12.98 7.37 -5.68
C GLN A 92 -12.09 6.50 -6.57
N ILE A 93 -11.78 5.27 -6.13
CA ILE A 93 -11.00 4.30 -6.91
C ILE A 93 -11.68 4.02 -8.25
N THR A 94 -12.99 3.77 -8.24
CA THR A 94 -13.76 3.50 -9.45
C THR A 94 -13.72 4.67 -10.43
N LEU A 95 -13.89 5.90 -9.94
CA LEU A 95 -13.82 7.10 -10.79
C LEU A 95 -12.43 7.28 -11.41
N GLU A 96 -11.35 7.08 -10.63
CA GLU A 96 -9.98 7.14 -11.14
C GLU A 96 -9.72 6.07 -12.22
N MET A 97 -10.17 4.83 -11.98
CA MET A 97 -10.04 3.75 -12.95
C MET A 97 -10.79 4.06 -14.25
N LEU A 98 -12.04 4.50 -14.17
CA LEU A 98 -12.84 4.83 -15.35
C LEU A 98 -12.25 5.99 -16.14
N ALA A 99 -11.76 7.03 -15.45
CA ALA A 99 -11.09 8.16 -16.11
C ALA A 99 -9.84 7.72 -16.88
N THR A 100 -9.02 6.87 -16.26
CA THR A 100 -7.79 6.35 -16.87
C THR A 100 -8.10 5.39 -18.02
N LEU A 101 -9.08 4.49 -17.88
CA LEU A 101 -9.54 3.60 -18.96
C LEU A 101 -10.01 4.39 -20.18
N ASN A 102 -10.76 5.47 -19.99
CA ASN A 102 -11.20 6.32 -21.09
C ASN A 102 -10.02 6.97 -21.85
N LYS A 103 -8.98 7.38 -21.14
CA LYS A 103 -7.77 7.95 -21.76
C LYS A 103 -6.96 6.88 -22.50
N LEU A 104 -6.73 5.73 -21.87
CA LEU A 104 -6.04 4.61 -22.50
C LEU A 104 -6.77 4.09 -23.73
N THR A 105 -8.11 4.08 -23.72
CA THR A 105 -8.90 3.70 -24.88
C THR A 105 -8.68 4.65 -26.06
N LYS A 106 -8.55 5.96 -25.80
CA LYS A 106 -8.25 6.96 -26.84
C LYS A 106 -6.79 6.84 -27.35
N ALA A 107 -5.87 6.51 -26.47
CA ALA A 107 -4.45 6.37 -26.80
C ALA A 107 -4.08 5.02 -27.42
N LYS A 108 -5.02 4.06 -27.45
CA LYS A 108 -4.79 2.69 -27.90
C LYS A 108 -4.18 2.60 -29.32
N GLU A 109 -4.79 3.33 -30.28
CA GLU A 109 -4.34 3.30 -31.66
C GLU A 109 -2.93 3.88 -31.79
N ARG A 110 -2.68 4.98 -31.09
CA ARG A 110 -1.36 5.63 -31.07
C ARG A 110 -0.28 4.72 -30.46
N LEU A 111 -0.61 4.00 -29.39
CA LEU A 111 0.32 3.04 -28.79
C LEU A 111 0.66 1.90 -29.77
N ILE A 112 -0.32 1.40 -30.52
CA ILE A 112 -0.10 0.38 -31.55
C ILE A 112 0.82 0.93 -32.65
N GLU A 113 0.59 2.15 -33.16
CA GLU A 113 1.42 2.78 -34.17
C GLU A 113 2.88 2.88 -33.73
N ILE A 114 3.14 3.39 -32.52
CA ILE A 114 4.49 3.56 -31.94
C ILE A 114 5.22 2.22 -31.80
N THR A 115 4.51 1.12 -31.62
CA THR A 115 5.11 -0.20 -31.33
C THR A 115 5.26 -1.10 -32.56
N VAL A 116 4.82 -0.66 -33.76
CA VAL A 116 4.81 -1.49 -34.98
C VAL A 116 6.21 -1.89 -35.44
N ASP A 117 7.17 -0.97 -35.39
CA ASP A 117 8.53 -1.17 -35.87
C ASP A 117 9.55 -1.51 -34.79
N GLU A 118 9.09 -1.63 -33.52
CA GLU A 118 9.92 -1.93 -32.33
C GLU A 118 11.00 -0.85 -32.06
N GLU A 119 10.94 0.30 -32.74
CA GLU A 119 11.84 1.44 -32.52
C GLU A 119 11.02 2.67 -32.09
N LEU A 120 11.49 3.37 -31.05
CA LEU A 120 10.89 4.60 -30.58
C LEU A 120 11.60 5.80 -31.17
N THR A 121 10.96 6.51 -32.08
CA THR A 121 11.52 7.72 -32.69
C THR A 121 11.42 8.93 -31.76
N VAL A 122 12.25 9.95 -32.01
CA VAL A 122 12.27 11.19 -31.20
C VAL A 122 10.92 11.89 -31.19
N ASP A 123 10.19 11.85 -32.31
CA ASP A 123 8.88 12.49 -32.47
C ASP A 123 7.76 11.73 -31.73
N GLU A 124 7.95 10.46 -31.42
CA GLU A 124 7.00 9.61 -30.70
C GLU A 124 7.19 9.62 -29.20
N ILE A 125 8.36 10.04 -28.71
CA ILE A 125 8.66 10.07 -27.27
C ILE A 125 7.60 10.82 -26.46
N PRO A 126 7.10 12.00 -26.85
CA PRO A 126 6.09 12.71 -26.07
C PRO A 126 4.80 11.91 -25.89
N ASP A 127 4.27 11.33 -26.97
CA ASP A 127 3.04 10.53 -26.96
C ASP A 127 3.24 9.26 -26.11
N PHE A 128 4.38 8.60 -26.27
CA PHE A 128 4.72 7.42 -25.48
C PHE A 128 4.81 7.71 -23.98
N LEU A 129 5.40 8.84 -23.60
CA LEU A 129 5.49 9.24 -22.20
C LEU A 129 4.10 9.58 -21.60
N GLU A 130 3.21 10.23 -22.37
CA GLU A 130 1.84 10.46 -21.93
C GLU A 130 1.09 9.16 -21.68
N ILE A 131 1.22 8.19 -22.59
CA ILE A 131 0.62 6.85 -22.44
C ILE A 131 1.20 6.14 -21.22
N LYS A 132 2.53 6.20 -21.03
CA LYS A 132 3.21 5.64 -19.86
C LYS A 132 2.64 6.21 -18.56
N GLU A 133 2.45 7.52 -18.46
CA GLU A 133 1.86 8.15 -17.28
C GLU A 133 0.43 7.63 -16.99
N GLU A 134 -0.40 7.44 -18.02
CA GLU A 134 -1.75 6.89 -17.82
C GLU A 134 -1.70 5.42 -17.38
N LEU A 135 -0.76 4.63 -17.85
CA LEU A 135 -0.53 3.26 -17.38
C LEU A 135 -0.08 3.23 -15.90
N GLU A 136 0.77 4.16 -15.50
CA GLU A 136 1.19 4.32 -14.09
C GLU A 136 0.00 4.71 -13.20
N ARG A 137 -0.87 5.61 -13.66
CA ARG A 137 -2.12 5.96 -12.97
C ARG A 137 -3.05 4.76 -12.83
N MET A 138 -3.17 3.93 -13.87
CA MET A 138 -3.94 2.69 -13.79
C MET A 138 -3.34 1.72 -12.76
N SER A 139 -2.03 1.55 -12.76
CA SER A 139 -1.33 0.72 -11.78
C SER A 139 -1.60 1.19 -10.34
N MET A 140 -1.59 2.50 -10.10
CA MET A 140 -1.92 3.09 -8.80
C MET A 140 -3.38 2.85 -8.41
N ALA A 141 -4.31 2.96 -9.34
CA ALA A 141 -5.72 2.70 -9.07
C ALA A 141 -5.97 1.23 -8.72
N ILE A 142 -5.30 0.31 -9.42
CA ILE A 142 -5.33 -1.14 -9.11
C ILE A 142 -4.73 -1.41 -7.73
N ALA A 143 -3.60 -0.81 -7.40
CA ALA A 143 -2.98 -0.95 -6.08
C ALA A 143 -3.89 -0.40 -4.96
N SER A 144 -4.59 0.72 -5.20
CA SER A 144 -5.57 1.29 -4.27
C SER A 144 -6.78 0.36 -4.09
N LEU A 145 -7.24 -0.30 -5.16
CA LEU A 145 -8.33 -1.28 -5.08
C LEU A 145 -7.90 -2.50 -4.25
N ASN A 146 -6.70 -3.02 -4.50
CA ASN A 146 -6.16 -4.14 -3.73
C ASN A 146 -6.02 -3.79 -2.23
N LEU A 147 -5.55 -2.59 -1.90
CA LEU A 147 -5.48 -2.13 -0.53
C LEU A 147 -6.88 -2.05 0.10
N TRP A 148 -7.86 -1.48 -0.61
CA TRP A 148 -9.25 -1.40 -0.14
C TRP A 148 -9.84 -2.79 0.12
N ILE A 149 -9.62 -3.76 -0.78
CA ILE A 149 -10.07 -5.15 -0.60
C ILE A 149 -9.44 -5.75 0.66
N ASN A 150 -8.12 -5.66 0.80
CA ASN A 150 -7.39 -6.21 1.95
C ASN A 150 -7.84 -5.58 3.27
N THR A 151 -8.08 -4.27 3.29
CA THR A 151 -8.62 -3.56 4.46
C THR A 151 -10.02 -4.05 4.81
N THR A 152 -10.88 -4.22 3.80
CA THR A 152 -12.27 -4.70 3.99
C THR A 152 -12.31 -6.13 4.51
N ILE A 153 -11.35 -6.99 4.09
CA ILE A 153 -11.17 -8.35 4.63
C ILE A 153 -10.66 -8.28 6.08
N ALA A 154 -9.65 -7.47 6.37
CA ALA A 154 -9.10 -7.32 7.72
C ALA A 154 -10.13 -6.80 8.73
N GLU A 155 -11.06 -5.96 8.28
CA GLU A 155 -12.21 -5.49 9.06
C GLU A 155 -13.32 -6.55 9.21
N GLY A 156 -13.24 -7.68 8.49
CA GLY A 156 -14.23 -8.76 8.51
C GLY A 156 -15.55 -8.43 7.79
N LYS A 157 -15.55 -7.42 6.91
CA LYS A 157 -16.75 -7.05 6.13
C LYS A 157 -16.97 -7.96 4.93
N ILE A 158 -15.90 -8.51 4.38
CA ILE A 158 -15.90 -9.56 3.35
C ILE A 158 -14.92 -10.65 3.75
N THR A 159 -15.13 -11.86 3.25
CA THR A 159 -14.20 -12.98 3.44
C THR A 159 -13.49 -13.32 2.12
N LYS A 160 -12.34 -14.02 2.20
CA LYS A 160 -11.62 -14.47 1.01
C LYS A 160 -12.48 -15.41 0.15
N GLU A 161 -13.25 -16.29 0.78
CA GLU A 161 -14.15 -17.24 0.13
C GLU A 161 -15.23 -16.53 -0.70
N MET A 162 -15.69 -15.34 -0.27
CA MET A 162 -16.66 -14.54 -1.04
C MET A 162 -16.07 -13.94 -2.33
N LEU A 163 -14.74 -13.88 -2.45
CA LEU A 163 -14.05 -13.35 -3.62
C LEU A 163 -13.60 -14.44 -4.59
N GLU A 164 -13.49 -15.69 -4.11
CA GLU A 164 -13.05 -16.85 -4.88
C GLU A 164 -14.23 -17.64 -5.51
N GLY A 165 -15.47 -17.32 -5.10
CA GLY A 165 -16.71 -17.98 -5.51
C GLY A 165 -17.18 -17.58 -6.85
#